data_b730f0c83f21d79fc462be096b7ac573
#
_entry.id   b730f0c83f21d79fc462be096b7ac573
#
_cell.length_a   1.000
_cell.length_b   1.000
_cell.length_c   1.000
_cell.angle_alpha   90.00
_cell.angle_beta   90.00
_cell.angle_gamma   90.00
#
_symmetry.space_group_name_H-M   'P 1'
#
loop_
_entity.id
_entity.type
_entity.pdbx_description
1 polymer ?
#
loop_
_entity_poly.entity_id
_entity_poly.type
_entity_poly.pdbx_seq_one_letter_code
_entity_poly.pdbx_strand_id
1 'polypeptide(L)'
;LLQFFLRNAPGTYQHSLQVANLAEQAAEKIGADPLRTRVGAQFHDIGKALNPTFFIENQVPGNVNTHHDIPPEESAATIIRHVTDGIQLAKKYRLTERLHDFILEHHGTLITRYQYSQALESAGSDATNVDIEKFRYPGPRPSSRETALLMLADATEARARAERPANDDGLRALVRNVIETVQKYSQLDDTLLTLRDLNLITESFVTTLRGTHHPR
;
A
#
# COMPACT_ATOMS: atom_id res chain seq x y z
N LEU A 1 -14.86 -8.60 12.47
CA LEU A 1 -14.25 -7.93 11.34
C LEU A 1 -13.10 -8.74 10.73
N LEU A 2 -12.10 -9.17 11.50
CA LEU A 2 -10.98 -9.97 10.99
C LEU A 2 -11.43 -11.28 10.31
N GLN A 3 -12.42 -11.99 10.85
CA GLN A 3 -12.97 -13.18 10.20
C GLN A 3 -13.67 -12.86 8.88
N PHE A 4 -14.36 -11.74 8.79
CA PHE A 4 -14.96 -11.24 7.54
C PHE A 4 -13.86 -10.96 6.52
N PHE A 5 -12.81 -10.26 6.92
CA PHE A 5 -11.67 -9.93 6.06
C PHE A 5 -10.98 -11.19 5.53
N LEU A 6 -10.62 -12.12 6.43
CA LEU A 6 -9.96 -13.39 6.06
C LEU A 6 -10.80 -14.25 5.09
N ARG A 7 -12.13 -14.28 5.27
CA ARG A 7 -13.01 -15.10 4.42
C ARG A 7 -13.24 -14.50 3.03
N ASN A 8 -13.32 -13.17 2.93
CA ASN A 8 -13.67 -12.52 1.68
C ASN A 8 -12.45 -12.10 0.85
N ALA A 9 -11.32 -11.75 1.49
CA ALA A 9 -10.10 -11.32 0.83
C ALA A 9 -8.85 -11.95 1.48
N PRO A 10 -8.68 -13.29 1.39
CA PRO A 10 -7.59 -14.00 2.07
C PRO A 10 -6.20 -13.55 1.61
N GLY A 11 -6.03 -13.24 0.34
CA GLY A 11 -4.75 -12.73 -0.20
C GLY A 11 -4.41 -11.36 0.37
N THR A 12 -5.37 -10.44 0.41
CA THR A 12 -5.19 -9.11 1.02
C THR A 12 -4.94 -9.24 2.54
N TYR A 13 -5.62 -10.15 3.21
CA TYR A 13 -5.36 -10.40 4.64
C TYR A 13 -3.92 -10.85 4.90
N GLN A 14 -3.40 -11.79 4.09
CA GLN A 14 -2.00 -12.24 4.19
C GLN A 14 -1.01 -11.12 3.89
N HIS A 15 -1.27 -10.32 2.86
CA HIS A 15 -0.51 -9.12 2.55
C HIS A 15 -0.48 -8.16 3.75
N SER A 16 -1.64 -7.85 4.32
CA SER A 16 -1.74 -6.94 5.48
C SER A 16 -0.97 -7.43 6.70
N LEU A 17 -0.86 -8.75 6.92
CA LEU A 17 -0.03 -9.31 7.98
C LEU A 17 1.46 -9.10 7.73
N GLN A 18 1.92 -9.23 6.48
CA GLN A 18 3.30 -9.00 6.10
C GLN A 18 3.66 -7.51 6.22
N VAL A 19 2.79 -6.63 5.73
CA VAL A 19 2.94 -5.17 5.87
C VAL A 19 2.97 -4.77 7.35
N ALA A 20 2.10 -5.35 8.17
CA ALA A 20 2.07 -5.09 9.62
C ALA A 20 3.37 -5.49 10.29
N ASN A 21 3.96 -6.64 9.93
CA ASN A 21 5.25 -7.06 10.47
C ASN A 21 6.39 -6.10 10.06
N LEU A 22 6.43 -5.68 8.79
CA LEU A 22 7.42 -4.71 8.31
C LEU A 22 7.31 -3.37 9.06
N ALA A 23 6.10 -2.83 9.13
CA ALA A 23 5.84 -1.53 9.71
C ALA A 23 6.11 -1.50 11.22
N GLU A 24 5.71 -2.55 11.96
CA GLU A 24 5.96 -2.70 13.39
C GLU A 24 7.45 -2.71 13.73
N GLN A 25 8.24 -3.53 13.02
CA GLN A 25 9.68 -3.63 13.24
C GLN A 25 10.39 -2.29 12.98
N ALA A 26 9.96 -1.57 11.95
CA ALA A 26 10.50 -0.24 11.66
C ALA A 26 10.05 0.80 12.70
N ALA A 27 8.81 0.72 13.19
CA ALA A 27 8.31 1.61 14.24
C ALA A 27 9.15 1.50 15.51
N GLU A 28 9.50 0.28 15.94
CA GLU A 28 10.41 0.06 17.07
C GLU A 28 11.77 0.74 16.85
N LYS A 29 12.35 0.63 15.64
CA LYS A 29 13.67 1.19 15.33
C LYS A 29 13.71 2.70 15.38
N ILE A 30 12.63 3.37 14.99
CA ILE A 30 12.57 4.84 14.96
C ILE A 30 11.90 5.44 16.22
N GLY A 31 11.45 4.62 17.18
CA GLY A 31 10.74 5.08 18.38
C GLY A 31 9.33 5.65 18.09
N ALA A 32 8.65 5.14 17.08
CA ALA A 32 7.22 5.32 16.87
C ALA A 32 6.42 4.27 17.66
N ASP A 33 5.09 4.33 17.64
CA ASP A 33 4.23 3.35 18.33
C ASP A 33 4.09 2.04 17.50
N PRO A 34 4.80 0.95 17.87
CA PRO A 34 4.81 -0.27 17.08
C PRO A 34 3.46 -1.00 17.12
N LEU A 35 2.78 -1.03 18.27
CA LEU A 35 1.49 -1.70 18.37
C LEU A 35 0.41 -1.00 17.54
N ARG A 36 0.34 0.32 17.62
CA ARG A 36 -0.58 1.12 16.83
C ARG A 36 -0.30 0.95 15.34
N THR A 37 0.96 0.98 14.94
CA THR A 37 1.39 0.78 13.55
C THR A 37 0.99 -0.61 13.05
N ARG A 38 1.23 -1.67 13.83
CA ARG A 38 0.82 -3.03 13.51
C ARG A 38 -0.68 -3.16 13.30
N VAL A 39 -1.47 -2.68 14.26
CA VAL A 39 -2.94 -2.78 14.19
C VAL A 39 -3.48 -1.96 13.03
N GLY A 40 -2.97 -0.73 12.80
CA GLY A 40 -3.33 0.09 11.65
C GLY A 40 -3.06 -0.62 10.33
N ALA A 41 -1.88 -1.21 10.19
CA ALA A 41 -1.48 -1.96 9.00
C ALA A 41 -2.35 -3.22 8.77
N GLN A 42 -2.84 -3.89 9.81
CA GLN A 42 -3.74 -5.03 9.64
C GLN A 42 -5.10 -4.65 9.03
N PHE A 43 -5.54 -3.41 9.17
CA PHE A 43 -6.86 -2.98 8.70
C PHE A 43 -6.82 -2.01 7.52
N HIS A 44 -5.64 -1.55 7.08
CA HIS A 44 -5.52 -0.50 6.06
C HIS A 44 -6.30 -0.82 4.78
N ASP A 45 -6.27 -2.06 4.36
CA ASP A 45 -6.82 -2.58 3.11
C ASP A 45 -8.17 -3.30 3.25
N ILE A 46 -8.85 -3.16 4.40
CA ILE A 46 -10.07 -3.92 4.68
C ILE A 46 -11.19 -3.69 3.66
N GLY A 47 -11.20 -2.54 3.00
CA GLY A 47 -12.17 -2.20 1.97
C GLY A 47 -12.10 -3.10 0.74
N LYS A 48 -10.93 -3.68 0.44
CA LYS A 48 -10.77 -4.65 -0.64
C LYS A 48 -11.64 -5.89 -0.48
N ALA A 49 -12.07 -6.21 0.75
CA ALA A 49 -12.96 -7.34 1.02
C ALA A 49 -14.37 -7.20 0.44
N LEU A 50 -14.77 -6.02 -0.03
CA LEU A 50 -16.05 -5.82 -0.71
C LEU A 50 -15.98 -6.14 -2.22
N ASN A 51 -14.80 -6.04 -2.84
CA ASN A 51 -14.59 -6.35 -4.26
C ASN A 51 -13.24 -7.09 -4.45
N PRO A 52 -13.03 -8.26 -3.83
CA PRO A 52 -11.71 -8.89 -3.74
C PRO A 52 -11.11 -9.26 -5.09
N THR A 53 -11.92 -9.62 -6.07
CA THR A 53 -11.47 -10.07 -7.41
C THR A 53 -10.78 -8.97 -8.23
N PHE A 54 -10.98 -7.69 -7.86
CA PHE A 54 -10.28 -6.56 -8.47
C PHE A 54 -8.84 -6.39 -7.97
N PHE A 55 -8.41 -7.15 -6.95
CA PHE A 55 -7.08 -7.05 -6.39
C PHE A 55 -6.29 -8.33 -6.67
N ILE A 56 -5.13 -8.16 -7.31
CA ILE A 56 -4.33 -9.26 -7.87
C ILE A 56 -3.96 -10.32 -6.82
N GLU A 57 -3.77 -9.92 -5.58
CA GLU A 57 -3.44 -10.82 -4.47
C GLU A 57 -4.57 -11.78 -4.10
N ASN A 58 -5.82 -11.50 -4.53
CA ASN A 58 -6.99 -12.38 -4.31
C ASN A 58 -7.38 -13.15 -5.57
N GLN A 59 -6.73 -12.89 -6.71
CA GLN A 59 -7.06 -13.59 -7.96
C GLN A 59 -6.52 -15.02 -7.95
N VAL A 60 -7.31 -15.96 -8.47
CA VAL A 60 -6.87 -17.33 -8.67
C VAL A 60 -6.05 -17.42 -9.95
N PRO A 61 -4.85 -18.05 -9.94
CA PRO A 61 -4.07 -18.24 -11.16
C PRO A 61 -4.89 -18.90 -12.27
N GLY A 62 -4.88 -18.30 -13.46
CA GLY A 62 -5.61 -18.80 -14.63
C GLY A 62 -7.00 -18.17 -14.86
N ASN A 63 -7.50 -17.34 -13.94
CA ASN A 63 -8.69 -16.54 -14.20
C ASN A 63 -8.37 -15.29 -15.03
N VAL A 64 -9.36 -14.85 -15.83
CA VAL A 64 -9.27 -13.60 -16.61
C VAL A 64 -9.08 -12.43 -15.63
N ASN A 65 -8.08 -11.58 -15.92
CA ASN A 65 -7.86 -10.36 -15.15
C ASN A 65 -9.07 -9.42 -15.37
N THR A 66 -9.82 -9.17 -14.29
CA THR A 66 -11.02 -8.33 -14.30
C THR A 66 -10.78 -6.89 -14.78
N HIS A 67 -9.53 -6.45 -14.84
CA HIS A 67 -9.14 -5.12 -15.33
C HIS A 67 -8.98 -5.06 -16.86
N HIS A 68 -8.92 -6.21 -17.57
CA HIS A 68 -8.67 -6.24 -19.00
C HIS A 68 -9.84 -5.72 -19.84
N ASP A 69 -11.06 -5.92 -19.35
CA ASP A 69 -12.30 -5.66 -20.13
C ASP A 69 -12.99 -4.34 -19.76
N ILE A 70 -12.37 -3.52 -18.91
CA ILE A 70 -12.93 -2.24 -18.45
C ILE A 70 -11.99 -1.07 -18.77
N PRO A 71 -12.53 0.13 -19.03
CA PRO A 71 -11.71 1.33 -19.24
C PRO A 71 -10.75 1.60 -18.08
N PRO A 72 -9.53 2.11 -18.36
CA PRO A 72 -8.54 2.38 -17.30
C PRO A 72 -9.05 3.29 -16.18
N GLU A 73 -9.87 4.30 -16.50
CA GLU A 73 -10.46 5.20 -15.51
C GLU A 73 -11.45 4.48 -14.60
N GLU A 74 -12.26 3.58 -15.14
CA GLU A 74 -13.21 2.78 -14.36
C GLU A 74 -12.49 1.77 -13.46
N SER A 75 -11.43 1.15 -14.00
CA SER A 75 -10.51 0.30 -13.23
C SER A 75 -9.89 1.07 -12.07
N ALA A 76 -9.36 2.27 -12.32
CA ALA A 76 -8.78 3.14 -11.30
C ALA A 76 -9.81 3.52 -10.22
N ALA A 77 -11.01 3.95 -10.63
CA ALA A 77 -12.08 4.31 -9.70
C ALA A 77 -12.47 3.14 -8.78
N THR A 78 -12.51 1.92 -9.33
CA THR A 78 -12.82 0.71 -8.55
C THR A 78 -11.71 0.40 -7.56
N ILE A 79 -10.44 0.54 -7.96
CA ILE A 79 -9.29 0.37 -7.07
C ILE A 79 -9.31 1.42 -5.95
N ILE A 80 -9.42 2.70 -6.29
CA ILE A 80 -9.39 3.82 -5.34
C ILE A 80 -10.51 3.69 -4.30
N ARG A 81 -11.66 3.19 -4.70
CA ARG A 81 -12.83 3.07 -3.83
C ARG A 81 -12.59 2.20 -2.59
N HIS A 82 -11.59 1.28 -2.58
CA HIS A 82 -11.33 0.47 -1.37
C HIS A 82 -11.03 1.32 -0.14
N VAL A 83 -10.49 2.54 -0.31
CA VAL A 83 -10.23 3.46 0.80
C VAL A 83 -11.54 3.91 1.47
N THR A 84 -12.50 4.38 0.68
CA THR A 84 -13.82 4.81 1.20
C THR A 84 -14.64 3.63 1.71
N ASP A 85 -14.59 2.50 1.03
CA ASP A 85 -15.22 1.24 1.46
C ASP A 85 -14.62 0.76 2.80
N GLY A 86 -13.30 0.90 2.96
CA GLY A 86 -12.59 0.59 4.20
C GLY A 86 -13.09 1.44 5.37
N ILE A 87 -13.26 2.74 5.18
CA ILE A 87 -13.81 3.64 6.20
C ILE A 87 -15.26 3.28 6.56
N GLN A 88 -16.08 2.90 5.59
CA GLN A 88 -17.45 2.44 5.87
C GLN A 88 -17.45 1.19 6.73
N LEU A 89 -16.58 0.20 6.41
CA LEU A 89 -16.40 -1.00 7.22
C LEU A 89 -15.86 -0.67 8.62
N ALA A 90 -14.86 0.21 8.73
CA ALA A 90 -14.29 0.63 10.00
C ALA A 90 -15.37 1.23 10.91
N LYS A 91 -16.22 2.13 10.39
CA LYS A 91 -17.36 2.71 11.12
C LYS A 91 -18.40 1.66 11.49
N LYS A 92 -18.79 0.79 10.56
CA LYS A 92 -19.76 -0.28 10.79
C LYS A 92 -19.34 -1.21 11.93
N TYR A 93 -18.05 -1.53 12.00
CA TYR A 93 -17.49 -2.43 13.01
C TYR A 93 -16.89 -1.68 14.22
N ARG A 94 -17.10 -0.37 14.31
CA ARG A 94 -16.68 0.49 15.44
C ARG A 94 -15.19 0.43 15.72
N LEU A 95 -14.36 0.41 14.68
CA LEU A 95 -12.94 0.64 14.85
C LEU A 95 -12.72 2.07 15.34
N THR A 96 -11.70 2.24 16.19
CA THR A 96 -11.37 3.57 16.73
C THR A 96 -10.96 4.53 15.62
N GLU A 97 -11.27 5.82 15.76
CA GLU A 97 -10.91 6.86 14.78
C GLU A 97 -9.41 6.90 14.46
N ARG A 98 -8.56 6.58 15.45
CA ARG A 98 -7.11 6.48 15.27
C ARG A 98 -6.67 5.43 14.24
N LEU A 99 -7.53 4.44 13.93
CA LEU A 99 -7.27 3.45 12.89
C LEU A 99 -7.80 3.90 11.51
N HIS A 100 -8.69 4.90 11.48
CA HIS A 100 -9.19 5.45 10.23
C HIS A 100 -8.09 6.15 9.44
N ASP A 101 -7.14 6.82 10.12
CA ASP A 101 -6.01 7.50 9.48
C ASP A 101 -5.17 6.52 8.66
N PHE A 102 -4.95 5.30 9.16
CA PHE A 102 -4.22 4.26 8.43
C PHE A 102 -4.93 3.84 7.14
N ILE A 103 -6.26 3.78 7.15
CA ILE A 103 -7.07 3.45 5.97
C ILE A 103 -7.06 4.61 4.96
N LEU A 104 -7.17 5.85 5.45
CA LEU A 104 -7.26 7.04 4.60
C LEU A 104 -5.92 7.41 3.95
N GLU A 105 -4.82 7.29 4.71
CA GLU A 105 -3.54 7.90 4.40
C GLU A 105 -2.56 6.96 3.68
N HIS A 106 -2.81 5.63 3.66
CA HIS A 106 -1.80 4.66 3.18
C HIS A 106 -1.41 4.82 1.70
N HIS A 107 -2.27 5.40 0.88
CA HIS A 107 -1.94 5.76 -0.50
C HIS A 107 -1.74 7.27 -0.69
N GLY A 108 -2.06 8.09 0.32
CA GLY A 108 -1.94 9.55 0.25
C GLY A 108 -2.64 10.12 -0.97
N THR A 109 -1.91 10.93 -1.72
CA THR A 109 -2.34 11.54 -2.98
C THR A 109 -1.61 10.98 -4.20
N LEU A 110 -1.08 9.76 -4.09
CA LEU A 110 -0.45 9.05 -5.21
C LEU A 110 -1.50 8.68 -6.27
N ILE A 111 -1.04 8.21 -7.43
CA ILE A 111 -1.91 7.76 -8.52
C ILE A 111 -1.84 6.24 -8.71
N THR A 112 -2.88 5.66 -9.28
CA THR A 112 -2.91 4.28 -9.77
C THR A 112 -2.10 4.19 -11.06
N ARG A 113 -0.78 4.04 -10.95
CA ARG A 113 0.19 4.20 -12.07
C ARG A 113 -0.07 3.27 -13.23
N TYR A 114 -0.42 2.02 -12.95
CA TYR A 114 -0.68 1.04 -13.99
C TYR A 114 -1.85 1.46 -14.87
N GLN A 115 -2.97 1.84 -14.27
CA GLN A 115 -4.16 2.30 -14.99
C GLN A 115 -3.90 3.60 -15.73
N TYR A 116 -3.15 4.53 -15.14
CA TYR A 116 -2.77 5.77 -15.81
C TYR A 116 -1.88 5.49 -17.04
N SER A 117 -0.88 4.59 -16.92
CA SER A 117 -0.06 4.19 -18.07
C SER A 117 -0.89 3.58 -19.20
N GLN A 118 -1.87 2.71 -18.86
CA GLN A 118 -2.77 2.13 -19.85
C GLN A 118 -3.65 3.18 -20.56
N ALA A 119 -4.13 4.18 -19.80
CA ALA A 119 -4.89 5.28 -20.38
C ALA A 119 -4.03 6.12 -21.35
N LEU A 120 -2.77 6.39 -21.00
CA LEU A 120 -1.82 7.08 -21.89
C LEU A 120 -1.53 6.27 -23.16
N GLU A 121 -1.31 4.97 -23.05
CA GLU A 121 -1.11 4.08 -24.20
C GLU A 121 -2.31 4.08 -25.13
N SER A 122 -3.51 4.00 -24.57
CA SER A 122 -4.78 4.04 -25.33
C SER A 122 -5.02 5.38 -26.03
N ALA A 123 -4.55 6.48 -25.44
CA ALA A 123 -4.61 7.82 -26.03
C ALA A 123 -3.45 8.13 -26.99
N GLY A 124 -2.63 7.13 -27.39
CA GLY A 124 -1.47 7.32 -28.26
C GLY A 124 -0.33 8.08 -27.58
N SER A 125 -0.20 7.92 -26.27
CA SER A 125 0.78 8.60 -25.40
C SER A 125 0.63 10.12 -25.32
N ASP A 126 -0.48 10.68 -25.79
CA ASP A 126 -0.80 12.10 -25.66
C ASP A 126 -1.41 12.36 -24.27
N ALA A 127 -0.55 12.78 -23.32
CA ALA A 127 -0.94 13.06 -21.94
C ALA A 127 -1.99 14.18 -21.82
N THR A 128 -2.17 15.03 -22.83
CA THR A 128 -3.16 16.12 -22.78
C THR A 128 -4.60 15.62 -22.84
N ASN A 129 -4.80 14.39 -23.35
CA ASN A 129 -6.11 13.77 -23.47
C ASN A 129 -6.49 12.90 -22.25
N VAL A 130 -5.60 12.77 -21.26
CA VAL A 130 -5.81 11.93 -20.08
C VAL A 130 -5.81 12.77 -18.82
N ASP A 131 -6.96 12.83 -18.16
CA ASP A 131 -7.09 13.53 -16.88
C ASP A 131 -6.48 12.71 -15.74
N ILE A 132 -5.28 13.08 -15.28
CA ILE A 132 -4.54 12.41 -14.23
C ILE A 132 -5.30 12.37 -12.89
N GLU A 133 -6.20 13.34 -12.63
CA GLU A 133 -6.94 13.40 -11.38
C GLU A 133 -7.93 12.24 -11.21
N LYS A 134 -8.38 11.62 -12.29
CA LYS A 134 -9.19 10.40 -12.25
C LYS A 134 -8.45 9.17 -11.71
N PHE A 135 -7.12 9.24 -11.68
CA PHE A 135 -6.25 8.16 -11.22
C PHE A 135 -5.65 8.44 -9.84
N ARG A 136 -5.97 9.59 -9.24
CA ARG A 136 -5.41 10.05 -7.97
C ARG A 136 -6.23 9.56 -6.78
N TYR A 137 -5.53 9.04 -5.78
CA TYR A 137 -6.13 8.80 -4.48
C TYR A 137 -6.51 10.13 -3.80
N PRO A 138 -7.65 10.17 -3.10
CA PRO A 138 -8.18 11.43 -2.55
C PRO A 138 -7.35 11.97 -1.36
N GLY A 139 -6.46 11.16 -0.79
CA GLY A 139 -5.73 11.54 0.41
C GLY A 139 -6.54 11.37 1.69
N PRO A 140 -6.10 11.98 2.78
CA PRO A 140 -4.93 12.88 2.86
C PRO A 140 -3.59 12.17 2.75
N ARG A 141 -2.49 12.95 2.67
CA ARG A 141 -1.13 12.42 2.81
C ARG A 141 -0.91 11.92 4.24
N PRO A 142 0.08 11.03 4.48
CA PRO A 142 0.45 10.62 5.83
C PRO A 142 0.72 11.81 6.74
N SER A 143 0.08 11.81 7.91
CA SER A 143 0.14 12.89 8.89
C SER A 143 0.92 12.50 10.16
N SER A 144 1.31 11.25 10.27
CA SER A 144 2.08 10.72 11.41
C SER A 144 3.23 9.84 10.93
N ARG A 145 4.18 9.56 11.83
CA ARG A 145 5.28 8.62 11.56
C ARG A 145 4.75 7.20 11.30
N GLU A 146 3.71 6.81 12.01
CA GLU A 146 3.07 5.50 11.91
C GLU A 146 2.36 5.31 10.57
N THR A 147 1.60 6.29 10.09
CA THR A 147 0.93 6.20 8.78
C THR A 147 1.91 6.31 7.62
N ALA A 148 3.00 7.08 7.78
CA ALA A 148 4.11 7.09 6.83
C ALA A 148 4.82 5.74 6.75
N LEU A 149 5.07 5.09 7.90
CA LEU A 149 5.63 3.74 7.94
C LEU A 149 4.76 2.74 7.22
N LEU A 150 3.44 2.82 7.40
CA LEU A 150 2.49 1.99 6.67
C LEU A 150 2.62 2.19 5.16
N MET A 151 2.59 3.42 4.67
CA MET A 151 2.73 3.72 3.23
C MET A 151 4.02 3.12 2.65
N LEU A 152 5.15 3.29 3.35
CA LEU A 152 6.44 2.77 2.92
C LEU A 152 6.49 1.23 2.96
N ALA A 153 5.91 0.62 3.99
CA ALA A 153 5.88 -0.83 4.15
C ALA A 153 4.98 -1.51 3.11
N ASP A 154 3.80 -0.93 2.84
CA ASP A 154 2.86 -1.41 1.83
C ASP A 154 3.49 -1.40 0.43
N ALA A 155 4.03 -0.25 0.01
CA ALA A 155 4.70 -0.13 -1.27
C ALA A 155 5.94 -1.04 -1.38
N THR A 156 6.68 -1.22 -0.30
CA THR A 156 7.87 -2.10 -0.26
C THR A 156 7.49 -3.57 -0.38
N GLU A 157 6.49 -4.04 0.38
CA GLU A 157 6.03 -5.44 0.32
C GLU A 157 5.52 -5.77 -1.08
N ALA A 158 4.64 -4.92 -1.63
CA ALA A 158 4.06 -5.15 -2.95
C ALA A 158 5.14 -5.24 -4.04
N ARG A 159 6.13 -4.36 -4.01
CA ARG A 159 7.25 -4.39 -4.97
C ARG A 159 8.19 -5.58 -4.74
N ALA A 160 8.53 -5.89 -3.50
CA ALA A 160 9.42 -7.03 -3.19
C ALA A 160 8.79 -8.36 -3.64
N ARG A 161 7.48 -8.52 -3.48
CA ARG A 161 6.73 -9.67 -3.97
C ARG A 161 6.70 -9.77 -5.50
N ALA A 162 6.60 -8.63 -6.19
CA ALA A 162 6.58 -8.57 -7.66
C ALA A 162 7.97 -8.74 -8.28
N GLU A 163 8.98 -8.03 -7.78
CA GLU A 163 10.33 -7.94 -8.36
C GLU A 163 11.25 -9.06 -7.89
N ARG A 164 11.01 -9.66 -6.72
CA ARG A 164 11.78 -10.76 -6.11
C ARG A 164 13.29 -10.52 -6.14
N PRO A 165 13.81 -9.48 -5.48
CA PRO A 165 15.24 -9.18 -5.47
C PRO A 165 16.06 -10.37 -4.99
N ALA A 166 17.19 -10.65 -5.69
CA ALA A 166 17.98 -11.85 -5.46
C ALA A 166 18.87 -11.79 -4.19
N ASN A 167 19.12 -10.60 -3.65
CA ASN A 167 20.03 -10.38 -2.52
C ASN A 167 19.69 -9.10 -1.74
N ASP A 168 20.42 -8.90 -0.62
CA ASP A 168 20.21 -7.75 0.27
C ASP A 168 20.46 -6.41 -0.41
N ASP A 169 21.40 -6.32 -1.34
CA ASP A 169 21.67 -5.08 -2.07
C ASP A 169 20.52 -4.71 -3.01
N GLY A 170 19.94 -5.71 -3.67
CA GLY A 170 18.72 -5.54 -4.46
C GLY A 170 17.53 -5.12 -3.62
N LEU A 171 17.34 -5.74 -2.44
CA LEU A 171 16.31 -5.32 -1.48
C LEU A 171 16.53 -3.89 -1.01
N ARG A 172 17.76 -3.53 -0.66
CA ARG A 172 18.11 -2.17 -0.22
C ARG A 172 17.85 -1.14 -1.32
N ALA A 173 18.22 -1.45 -2.56
CA ALA A 173 17.96 -0.59 -3.71
C ALA A 173 16.45 -0.40 -3.93
N LEU A 174 15.65 -1.48 -3.82
CA LEU A 174 14.20 -1.43 -3.93
C LEU A 174 13.59 -0.51 -2.85
N VAL A 175 13.95 -0.71 -1.58
CA VAL A 175 13.43 0.11 -0.46
C VAL A 175 13.77 1.58 -0.64
N ARG A 176 15.03 1.89 -1.00
CA ARG A 176 15.45 3.28 -1.27
C ARG A 176 14.65 3.91 -2.41
N ASN A 177 14.43 3.17 -3.48
CA ASN A 177 13.62 3.66 -4.60
C ASN A 177 12.16 3.93 -4.21
N VAL A 178 11.58 3.10 -3.32
CA VAL A 178 10.25 3.37 -2.74
C VAL A 178 10.27 4.69 -1.97
N ILE A 179 11.22 4.86 -1.06
CA ILE A 179 11.35 6.09 -0.25
C ILE A 179 11.52 7.31 -1.15
N GLU A 180 12.45 7.28 -2.10
CA GLU A 180 12.70 8.37 -3.05
C GLU A 180 11.44 8.72 -3.87
N THR A 181 10.70 7.70 -4.29
CA THR A 181 9.45 7.90 -5.02
C THR A 181 8.41 8.62 -4.17
N VAL A 182 8.22 8.18 -2.93
CA VAL A 182 7.24 8.74 -2.00
C VAL A 182 7.63 10.19 -1.63
N GLN A 183 8.92 10.46 -1.42
CA GLN A 183 9.45 11.81 -1.20
C GLN A 183 9.26 12.70 -2.43
N LYS A 184 9.57 12.22 -3.64
CA LYS A 184 9.40 12.98 -4.89
C LYS A 184 7.98 13.51 -5.07
N TYR A 185 6.99 12.78 -4.56
CA TYR A 185 5.57 13.18 -4.61
C TYR A 185 5.11 13.86 -3.32
N SER A 186 6.03 14.34 -2.48
CA SER A 186 5.75 15.10 -1.26
C SER A 186 4.83 14.37 -0.25
N GLN A 187 4.82 13.05 -0.28
CA GLN A 187 3.91 12.26 0.58
C GLN A 187 4.36 12.23 2.04
N LEU A 188 5.63 12.54 2.34
CA LEU A 188 6.20 12.54 3.69
C LEU A 188 6.29 13.93 4.32
N ASP A 189 5.88 15.00 3.61
CA ASP A 189 6.11 16.38 4.03
C ASP A 189 5.38 16.76 5.31
N ASP A 190 4.25 16.10 5.60
CA ASP A 190 3.44 16.35 6.80
C ASP A 190 3.82 15.42 7.97
N THR A 191 4.87 14.61 7.81
CA THR A 191 5.37 13.70 8.84
C THR A 191 6.64 14.26 9.48
N LEU A 192 6.93 13.82 10.71
CA LEU A 192 8.16 14.20 11.43
C LEU A 192 9.31 13.21 11.20
N LEU A 193 9.32 12.50 10.06
CA LEU A 193 10.40 11.58 9.72
C LEU A 193 11.68 12.35 9.37
N THR A 194 12.79 11.98 10.00
CA THR A 194 14.11 12.50 9.70
C THR A 194 14.84 11.63 8.68
N LEU A 195 15.91 12.16 8.06
CA LEU A 195 16.79 11.36 7.19
C LEU A 195 17.39 10.16 7.93
N ARG A 196 17.66 10.30 9.25
CA ARG A 196 18.10 9.19 10.10
C ARG A 196 17.03 8.10 10.18
N ASP A 197 15.77 8.49 10.39
CA ASP A 197 14.65 7.54 10.45
C ASP A 197 14.51 6.78 9.13
N LEU A 198 14.61 7.44 7.99
CA LEU A 198 14.54 6.80 6.67
C LEU A 198 15.65 5.75 6.46
N ASN A 199 16.86 6.01 6.96
CA ASN A 199 17.94 5.02 6.94
C ASN A 199 17.63 3.82 7.86
N LEU A 200 17.11 4.06 9.07
CA LEU A 200 16.73 3.00 10.01
C LEU A 200 15.57 2.15 9.46
N ILE A 201 14.59 2.77 8.81
CA ILE A 201 13.47 2.10 8.13
C ILE A 201 14.01 1.20 7.02
N THR A 202 14.94 1.71 6.18
CA THR A 202 15.57 0.94 5.11
C THR A 202 16.20 -0.35 5.64
N GLU A 203 17.06 -0.23 6.65
CA GLU A 203 17.74 -1.41 7.23
C GLU A 203 16.78 -2.36 7.94
N SER A 204 15.73 -1.84 8.58
CA SER A 204 14.68 -2.65 9.19
C SER A 204 13.92 -3.47 8.16
N PHE A 205 13.49 -2.84 7.07
CA PHE A 205 12.76 -3.51 5.99
C PHE A 205 13.60 -4.58 5.30
N VAL A 206 14.87 -4.29 4.98
CA VAL A 206 15.79 -5.27 4.40
C VAL A 206 15.95 -6.49 5.32
N THR A 207 16.17 -6.27 6.61
CA THR A 207 16.33 -7.34 7.59
C THR A 207 15.08 -8.22 7.70
N THR A 208 13.91 -7.60 7.75
CA THR A 208 12.63 -8.30 7.91
C THR A 208 12.28 -9.10 6.65
N LEU A 209 12.43 -8.49 5.44
CA LEU A 209 12.15 -9.17 4.17
C LEU A 209 13.09 -10.34 3.91
N ARG A 210 14.38 -10.21 4.25
CA ARG A 210 15.32 -11.31 4.15
C ARG A 210 14.87 -12.55 4.96
N GLY A 211 14.34 -12.32 6.17
CA GLY A 211 13.83 -13.39 7.02
C GLY A 211 12.61 -14.12 6.43
N THR A 212 11.82 -13.44 5.59
CA THR A 212 10.63 -14.03 4.94
C THR A 212 10.95 -14.75 3.63
N HIS A 213 12.08 -14.44 2.99
CA HIS A 213 12.47 -15.00 1.68
C HIS A 213 13.51 -16.11 1.75
N HIS A 214 13.92 -16.59 2.93
CA HIS A 214 14.79 -17.77 3.03
C HIS A 214 14.02 -19.04 2.64
N PRO A 215 14.33 -19.67 1.49
CA PRO A 215 13.85 -21.02 1.21
C PRO A 215 14.47 -21.98 2.25
N ARG A 216 13.63 -22.77 2.89
CA ARG A 216 14.10 -23.97 3.60
C ARG A 216 14.49 -25.04 2.61
#